data_f0e1770ae0feefefdeeae5c3666c91c6
#
_entry.id   f0e1770ae0feefefdeeae5c3666c91c6
#
_cell.length_a   1.000
_cell.length_b   1.000
_cell.length_c   1.000
_cell.angle_alpha   90.00
_cell.angle_beta   90.00
_cell.angle_gamma   90.00
#
_symmetry.space_group_name_H-M   'P 1'
#
loop_
_entity.id
_entity.type
_entity.pdbx_description
1 polymer ?
#
loop_
_entity_poly.entity_id
_entity_poly.type
_entity_poly.pdbx_seq_one_letter_code
_entity_poly.pdbx_strand_id
1 'polypeptide(L)'
;MAGKELEQRLIDDGHKLLAPPYSIDDLLSILDRIEVSLSKVNQSPHGSMVAALSPLRIALVSDKLLRHSDTDVKVAVAACISQIIRITAPEAPYDDKKMTEVFHLIVAAFQKLSHMSSCCYSKVVSILVTIATTRAVVVMMDLDCHELIVEMFQLFLIITRSNNSDVVSAAMVAIMTIAILESDDISLEIVNSLLVSVRKENQNVAPASWKLGKEVIKNCAAKIGPCILRTVKSLGVSLDNYDQIIYSICQKATSNIKSFDLHSSEERLGQSMDFLGSESLKLFMQQPASTKTCLDQSAIPWNCEKQESKNRNLYIPFSEDTFPANSGGANVCSETTLVQGYEVKTSLAAILTSIFAKYGDIAANCHYKSPTMRASLLETVCNIVQRLQSTDMPLTLSEIKVLKNEIKDLEGEQLKLSWLTQPLEKISEFEKIAEMHSMLKSVKANSMMIVKAATKELEEELTELVALQKRMGETENRIKAMKLVARKVDDAIKEAEDQDRCWLRQITLL
;
A
#
# COMPACT_ATOMS: atom_id res chain seq x y z
N MET A 1 -8.31 -28.82 -25.27
CA MET A 1 -9.11 -27.73 -25.89
C MET A 1 -8.91 -26.40 -25.16
N ALA A 2 -8.97 -26.35 -23.83
CA ALA A 2 -8.81 -25.10 -23.04
C ALA A 2 -7.46 -24.35 -23.27
N GLY A 3 -6.35 -25.07 -23.52
CA GLY A 3 -5.04 -24.45 -23.76
C GLY A 3 -4.97 -23.65 -25.06
N LYS A 4 -5.51 -24.21 -26.16
CA LYS A 4 -5.55 -23.54 -27.46
C LYS A 4 -6.44 -22.29 -27.48
N GLU A 5 -7.54 -22.35 -26.72
CA GLU A 5 -8.43 -21.19 -26.55
C GLU A 5 -7.74 -20.05 -25.77
N LEU A 6 -6.95 -20.39 -24.75
CA LEU A 6 -6.14 -19.42 -24.02
C LEU A 6 -5.05 -18.80 -24.91
N GLU A 7 -4.33 -19.61 -25.70
CA GLU A 7 -3.33 -19.14 -26.65
C GLU A 7 -3.95 -18.16 -27.66
N GLN A 8 -5.10 -18.52 -28.28
CA GLN A 8 -5.77 -17.65 -29.23
C GLN A 8 -6.22 -16.32 -28.59
N ARG A 9 -6.75 -16.37 -27.38
CA ARG A 9 -7.17 -15.16 -26.64
C ARG A 9 -5.98 -14.24 -26.35
N LEU A 10 -4.83 -14.78 -25.96
CA LEU A 10 -3.63 -13.98 -25.70
C LEU A 10 -3.08 -13.35 -27.00
N ILE A 11 -3.15 -14.04 -28.12
CA ILE A 11 -2.79 -13.49 -29.44
C ILE A 11 -3.73 -12.33 -29.82
N ASP A 12 -5.04 -12.54 -29.71
CA ASP A 12 -6.04 -11.54 -30.09
C ASP A 12 -5.95 -10.28 -29.23
N ASP A 13 -5.79 -10.45 -27.91
CA ASP A 13 -5.64 -9.35 -26.99
C ASP A 13 -4.28 -8.64 -27.14
N GLY A 14 -3.22 -9.36 -27.47
CA GLY A 14 -1.92 -8.79 -27.81
C GLY A 14 -1.99 -7.90 -29.05
N HIS A 15 -2.68 -8.35 -30.12
CA HIS A 15 -2.88 -7.54 -31.30
C HIS A 15 -3.72 -6.28 -31.05
N LYS A 16 -4.73 -6.36 -30.17
CA LYS A 16 -5.51 -5.17 -29.75
C LYS A 16 -4.66 -4.15 -29.01
N LEU A 17 -3.72 -4.61 -28.17
CA LEU A 17 -2.81 -3.71 -27.43
C LEU A 17 -1.73 -3.07 -28.31
N LEU A 18 -1.39 -3.64 -29.45
CA LEU A 18 -0.46 -2.99 -30.42
C LEU A 18 -1.06 -1.69 -30.95
N ALA A 19 -2.41 -1.60 -31.02
CA ALA A 19 -3.14 -0.40 -31.34
C ALA A 19 -4.18 -0.11 -30.22
N PRO A 20 -3.71 0.40 -29.06
CA PRO A 20 -4.57 0.53 -27.87
C PRO A 20 -5.73 1.49 -28.13
N PRO A 21 -6.91 1.23 -27.55
CA PRO A 21 -8.06 2.10 -27.67
C PRO A 21 -7.79 3.47 -27.00
N TYR A 22 -8.48 4.49 -27.47
CA TYR A 22 -8.38 5.84 -26.90
C TYR A 22 -9.11 5.96 -25.55
N SER A 23 -10.15 5.15 -25.33
CA SER A 23 -10.90 5.10 -24.06
C SER A 23 -10.06 4.42 -22.98
N ILE A 24 -9.89 5.10 -21.86
CA ILE A 24 -9.16 4.55 -20.68
C ILE A 24 -9.91 3.33 -20.13
N ASP A 25 -11.24 3.38 -20.05
CA ASP A 25 -12.05 2.28 -19.52
C ASP A 25 -11.94 1.01 -20.38
N ASP A 26 -11.96 1.18 -21.72
CA ASP A 26 -11.77 0.06 -22.63
C ASP A 26 -10.36 -0.52 -22.53
N LEU A 27 -9.35 0.33 -22.38
CA LEU A 27 -7.97 -0.08 -22.21
C LEU A 27 -7.76 -0.86 -20.90
N LEU A 28 -8.30 -0.35 -19.79
CA LEU A 28 -8.27 -1.03 -18.49
C LEU A 28 -8.98 -2.38 -18.56
N SER A 29 -10.15 -2.45 -19.21
CA SER A 29 -10.90 -3.70 -19.40
C SER A 29 -10.09 -4.75 -20.18
N ILE A 30 -9.34 -4.33 -21.21
CA ILE A 30 -8.46 -5.22 -21.97
C ILE A 30 -7.29 -5.69 -21.08
N LEU A 31 -6.63 -4.79 -20.36
CA LEU A 31 -5.50 -5.12 -19.49
C LEU A 31 -5.92 -6.07 -18.36
N ASP A 32 -7.09 -5.88 -17.75
CA ASP A 32 -7.64 -6.76 -16.71
C ASP A 32 -7.87 -8.18 -17.24
N ARG A 33 -8.44 -8.30 -18.44
CA ARG A 33 -8.65 -9.59 -19.08
C ARG A 33 -7.33 -10.29 -19.43
N ILE A 34 -6.32 -9.53 -19.83
CA ILE A 34 -4.97 -10.02 -20.11
C ILE A 34 -4.33 -10.52 -18.82
N GLU A 35 -4.36 -9.75 -17.72
CA GLU A 35 -3.83 -10.16 -16.43
C GLU A 35 -4.41 -11.49 -15.97
N VAL A 36 -5.75 -11.64 -16.03
CA VAL A 36 -6.45 -12.90 -15.71
C VAL A 36 -6.04 -14.04 -16.65
N SER A 37 -5.79 -13.76 -17.93
CA SER A 37 -5.34 -14.79 -18.88
C SER A 37 -3.89 -15.21 -18.60
N LEU A 38 -3.00 -14.26 -18.32
CA LEU A 38 -1.60 -14.50 -17.97
C LEU A 38 -1.45 -15.27 -16.66
N SER A 39 -2.31 -15.02 -15.65
CA SER A 39 -2.26 -15.74 -14.37
C SER A 39 -2.49 -17.26 -14.52
N LYS A 40 -3.14 -17.68 -15.60
CA LYS A 40 -3.39 -19.10 -15.92
C LYS A 40 -2.25 -19.78 -16.68
N VAL A 41 -1.27 -19.00 -17.16
CA VAL A 41 -0.11 -19.54 -17.86
C VAL A 41 0.93 -20.01 -16.83
N ASN A 42 1.39 -21.25 -16.97
CA ASN A 42 2.45 -21.79 -16.11
C ASN A 42 3.80 -21.15 -16.43
N GLN A 43 4.73 -21.22 -15.47
CA GLN A 43 6.13 -20.83 -15.68
C GLN A 43 6.78 -21.74 -16.73
N SER A 44 7.65 -21.18 -17.56
CA SER A 44 8.38 -21.89 -18.64
C SER A 44 7.45 -22.69 -19.56
N PRO A 45 6.49 -22.05 -20.24
CA PRO A 45 5.49 -22.74 -21.05
C PRO A 45 6.09 -23.32 -22.33
N HIS A 46 5.36 -24.24 -22.97
CA HIS A 46 5.77 -24.83 -24.27
C HIS A 46 5.79 -23.79 -25.40
N GLY A 47 6.54 -24.10 -26.49
CA GLY A 47 6.83 -23.18 -27.60
C GLY A 47 5.59 -22.50 -28.24
N SER A 48 4.43 -23.20 -28.34
CA SER A 48 3.20 -22.61 -28.87
C SER A 48 2.70 -21.45 -28.01
N MET A 49 2.75 -21.60 -26.68
CA MET A 49 2.36 -20.55 -25.73
C MET A 49 3.38 -19.40 -25.74
N VAL A 50 4.68 -19.69 -25.86
CA VAL A 50 5.71 -18.65 -26.02
C VAL A 50 5.44 -17.79 -27.26
N ALA A 51 5.09 -18.43 -28.38
CA ALA A 51 4.71 -17.72 -29.62
C ALA A 51 3.42 -16.89 -29.42
N ALA A 52 2.42 -17.42 -28.71
CA ALA A 52 1.18 -16.72 -28.41
C ALA A 52 1.37 -15.48 -27.51
N LEU A 53 2.39 -15.48 -26.64
CA LEU A 53 2.73 -14.34 -25.79
C LEU A 53 3.51 -13.23 -26.52
N SER A 54 4.08 -13.51 -27.72
CA SER A 54 4.97 -12.57 -28.40
C SER A 54 4.32 -11.22 -28.74
N PRO A 55 3.11 -11.12 -29.35
CA PRO A 55 2.46 -9.85 -29.61
C PRO A 55 2.21 -9.04 -28.34
N LEU A 56 1.81 -9.72 -27.27
CA LEU A 56 1.51 -9.11 -25.99
C LEU A 56 2.78 -8.54 -25.32
N ARG A 57 3.89 -9.30 -25.34
CA ARG A 57 5.18 -8.85 -24.81
C ARG A 57 5.66 -7.57 -25.49
N ILE A 58 5.54 -7.47 -26.81
CA ILE A 58 5.90 -6.28 -27.58
C ILE A 58 5.00 -5.10 -27.23
N ALA A 59 3.68 -5.33 -27.17
CA ALA A 59 2.72 -4.27 -26.90
C ALA A 59 2.90 -3.65 -25.50
N LEU A 60 3.08 -4.48 -24.46
CA LEU A 60 3.16 -4.03 -23.07
C LEU A 60 4.35 -3.10 -22.78
N VAL A 61 5.47 -3.24 -23.49
CA VAL A 61 6.65 -2.37 -23.33
C VAL A 61 6.72 -1.24 -24.35
N SER A 62 5.61 -0.99 -25.07
CA SER A 62 5.51 0.17 -25.95
C SER A 62 5.50 1.47 -25.16
N ASP A 63 6.08 2.54 -25.71
CA ASP A 63 6.13 3.85 -25.04
C ASP A 63 4.73 4.40 -24.72
N LYS A 64 3.72 4.05 -25.53
CA LYS A 64 2.32 4.44 -25.28
C LYS A 64 1.76 3.88 -23.97
N LEU A 65 2.19 2.67 -23.59
CA LEU A 65 1.73 2.00 -22.38
C LEU A 65 2.66 2.26 -21.17
N LEU A 66 3.98 2.12 -21.35
CA LEU A 66 4.93 2.36 -20.24
C LEU A 66 4.89 3.80 -19.72
N ARG A 67 4.68 4.78 -20.61
CA ARG A 67 4.64 6.22 -20.29
C ARG A 67 3.23 6.80 -20.33
N HIS A 68 2.20 5.96 -20.20
CA HIS A 68 0.82 6.42 -20.21
C HIS A 68 0.59 7.48 -19.13
N SER A 69 -0.24 8.50 -19.41
CA SER A 69 -0.51 9.59 -18.46
C SER A 69 -1.33 9.14 -17.25
N ASP A 70 -2.27 8.23 -17.48
CA ASP A 70 -3.15 7.69 -16.45
C ASP A 70 -2.42 6.70 -15.54
N THR A 71 -2.59 6.86 -14.23
CA THR A 71 -1.88 6.07 -13.21
C THR A 71 -2.45 4.66 -13.09
N ASP A 72 -3.75 4.48 -13.26
CA ASP A 72 -4.39 3.17 -13.12
C ASP A 72 -4.05 2.28 -14.31
N VAL A 73 -3.92 2.88 -15.51
CA VAL A 73 -3.36 2.20 -16.69
C VAL A 73 -1.92 1.75 -16.43
N LYS A 74 -1.06 2.61 -15.86
CA LYS A 74 0.31 2.22 -15.49
C LYS A 74 0.36 1.03 -14.53
N VAL A 75 -0.50 1.02 -13.53
CA VAL A 75 -0.60 -0.11 -12.59
C VAL A 75 -1.07 -1.39 -13.29
N ALA A 76 -2.07 -1.29 -14.16
CA ALA A 76 -2.56 -2.45 -14.92
C ALA A 76 -1.50 -3.01 -15.89
N VAL A 77 -0.73 -2.14 -16.54
CA VAL A 77 0.42 -2.53 -17.38
C VAL A 77 1.50 -3.22 -16.53
N ALA A 78 1.86 -2.64 -15.37
CA ALA A 78 2.81 -3.25 -14.44
C ALA A 78 2.34 -4.64 -13.95
N ALA A 79 1.04 -4.82 -13.69
CA ALA A 79 0.46 -6.10 -13.31
C ALA A 79 0.60 -7.14 -14.44
N CYS A 80 0.29 -6.79 -15.67
CA CYS A 80 0.49 -7.67 -16.82
C CYS A 80 1.98 -8.03 -17.01
N ILE A 81 2.88 -7.05 -16.92
CA ILE A 81 4.32 -7.28 -17.06
C ILE A 81 4.86 -8.16 -15.93
N SER A 82 4.40 -7.97 -14.68
CA SER A 82 4.81 -8.82 -13.56
C SER A 82 4.45 -10.28 -13.80
N GLN A 83 3.28 -10.57 -14.41
CA GLN A 83 2.92 -11.91 -14.82
C GLN A 83 3.82 -12.45 -15.94
N ILE A 84 4.26 -11.61 -16.90
CA ILE A 84 5.24 -12.02 -17.91
C ILE A 84 6.58 -12.38 -17.23
N ILE A 85 7.07 -11.56 -16.29
CA ILE A 85 8.28 -11.88 -15.50
C ILE A 85 8.12 -13.24 -14.80
N ARG A 86 6.96 -13.51 -14.17
CA ARG A 86 6.69 -14.80 -13.53
C ARG A 86 6.74 -15.96 -14.53
N ILE A 87 6.16 -15.78 -15.70
CA ILE A 87 6.08 -16.82 -16.73
C ILE A 87 7.47 -17.14 -17.30
N THR A 88 8.32 -16.12 -17.49
CA THR A 88 9.66 -16.30 -18.10
C THR A 88 10.76 -16.59 -17.08
N ALA A 89 10.52 -16.39 -15.79
CA ALA A 89 11.55 -16.63 -14.77
C ALA A 89 12.19 -18.02 -14.89
N PRO A 90 13.52 -18.14 -14.73
CA PRO A 90 14.46 -17.14 -14.22
C PRO A 90 14.93 -16.11 -15.27
N GLU A 91 14.63 -16.30 -16.55
CA GLU A 91 15.11 -15.43 -17.64
C GLU A 91 14.34 -14.09 -17.67
N ALA A 92 15.07 -13.00 -17.94
CA ALA A 92 14.46 -11.69 -18.14
C ALA A 92 13.64 -11.68 -19.46
N PRO A 93 12.39 -11.18 -19.45
CA PRO A 93 11.55 -11.17 -20.65
C PRO A 93 11.94 -10.14 -21.71
N TYR A 94 12.73 -9.13 -21.36
CA TYR A 94 13.11 -8.00 -22.21
C TYR A 94 14.62 -7.74 -22.12
N ASP A 95 15.13 -6.90 -23.01
CA ASP A 95 16.49 -6.38 -22.95
C ASP A 95 16.70 -5.47 -21.73
N ASP A 96 17.96 -5.22 -21.37
CA ASP A 96 18.36 -4.49 -20.17
C ASP A 96 17.71 -3.11 -20.05
N LYS A 97 17.66 -2.37 -21.17
CA LYS A 97 17.07 -1.03 -21.19
C LYS A 97 15.56 -1.08 -20.90
N LYS A 98 14.85 -2.00 -21.53
CA LYS A 98 13.40 -2.16 -21.31
C LYS A 98 13.09 -2.73 -19.92
N MET A 99 13.94 -3.64 -19.43
CA MET A 99 13.80 -4.15 -18.05
C MET A 99 13.98 -3.04 -17.01
N THR A 100 14.94 -2.14 -17.21
CA THR A 100 15.11 -0.97 -16.34
C THR A 100 13.87 -0.07 -16.34
N GLU A 101 13.29 0.26 -17.52
CA GLU A 101 12.05 1.03 -17.64
C GLU A 101 10.87 0.31 -16.94
N VAL A 102 10.79 -1.01 -17.05
CA VAL A 102 9.79 -1.86 -16.39
C VAL A 102 9.94 -1.80 -14.87
N PHE A 103 11.16 -1.89 -14.33
CA PHE A 103 11.37 -1.81 -12.89
C PHE A 103 11.02 -0.43 -12.33
N HIS A 104 11.31 0.65 -13.04
CA HIS A 104 10.82 1.98 -12.67
C HIS A 104 9.29 2.04 -12.59
N LEU A 105 8.60 1.43 -13.55
CA LEU A 105 7.14 1.36 -13.54
C LEU A 105 6.62 0.56 -12.33
N ILE A 106 7.25 -0.57 -12.02
CA ILE A 106 6.87 -1.45 -10.91
C ILE A 106 7.09 -0.75 -9.56
N VAL A 107 8.25 -0.13 -9.34
CA VAL A 107 8.54 0.59 -8.10
C VAL A 107 7.59 1.79 -7.93
N ALA A 108 7.30 2.52 -9.00
CA ALA A 108 6.30 3.60 -8.97
C ALA A 108 4.89 3.07 -8.60
N ALA A 109 4.51 1.87 -9.07
CA ALA A 109 3.23 1.26 -8.71
C ALA A 109 3.14 0.96 -7.20
N PHE A 110 4.24 0.61 -6.53
CA PHE A 110 4.25 0.33 -5.09
C PHE A 110 3.82 1.52 -4.22
N GLN A 111 3.91 2.77 -4.70
CA GLN A 111 3.38 3.94 -4.00
C GLN A 111 1.88 3.81 -3.70
N LYS A 112 1.13 3.08 -4.53
CA LYS A 112 -0.31 2.83 -4.33
C LYS A 112 -0.62 1.88 -3.17
N LEU A 113 0.36 1.16 -2.61
CA LEU A 113 0.19 0.36 -1.39
C LEU A 113 -0.18 1.22 -0.16
N SER A 114 0.09 2.52 -0.20
CA SER A 114 -0.35 3.45 0.84
C SER A 114 -1.87 3.68 0.88
N HIS A 115 -2.61 3.35 -0.21
CA HIS A 115 -4.03 3.62 -0.41
C HIS A 115 -4.82 2.31 -0.51
N MET A 116 -5.11 1.68 0.61
CA MET A 116 -5.79 0.36 0.69
C MET A 116 -7.21 0.36 0.08
N SER A 117 -7.88 1.51 0.03
CA SER A 117 -9.20 1.67 -0.57
C SER A 117 -9.18 1.89 -2.09
N SER A 118 -7.99 1.98 -2.70
CA SER A 118 -7.86 2.13 -4.15
C SER A 118 -8.31 0.86 -4.88
N CYS A 119 -9.03 1.01 -5.99
CA CYS A 119 -9.39 -0.10 -6.88
C CYS A 119 -8.16 -0.89 -7.38
N CYS A 120 -6.99 -0.23 -7.48
CA CYS A 120 -5.75 -0.84 -7.91
C CYS A 120 -4.95 -1.54 -6.79
N TYR A 121 -5.38 -1.44 -5.51
CA TYR A 121 -4.61 -1.99 -4.39
C TYR A 121 -4.32 -3.49 -4.53
N SER A 122 -5.32 -4.29 -4.86
CA SER A 122 -5.17 -5.74 -5.04
C SER A 122 -4.19 -6.10 -6.16
N LYS A 123 -4.18 -5.33 -7.26
CA LYS A 123 -3.21 -5.50 -8.35
C LYS A 123 -1.78 -5.22 -7.88
N VAL A 124 -1.59 -4.13 -7.13
CA VAL A 124 -0.26 -3.77 -6.61
C VAL A 124 0.25 -4.79 -5.60
N VAL A 125 -0.64 -5.35 -4.77
CA VAL A 125 -0.29 -6.49 -3.88
C VAL A 125 0.13 -7.71 -4.71
N SER A 126 -0.57 -8.03 -5.79
CA SER A 126 -0.21 -9.12 -6.71
C SER A 126 1.16 -8.88 -7.35
N ILE A 127 1.44 -7.66 -7.81
CA ILE A 127 2.76 -7.28 -8.35
C ILE A 127 3.85 -7.49 -7.27
N LEU A 128 3.64 -6.98 -6.06
CA LEU A 128 4.59 -7.08 -4.96
C LEU A 128 4.94 -8.54 -4.63
N VAL A 129 3.92 -9.39 -4.52
CA VAL A 129 4.08 -10.83 -4.26
C VAL A 129 4.82 -11.51 -5.40
N THR A 130 4.50 -11.16 -6.65
CA THR A 130 5.17 -11.71 -7.82
C THR A 130 6.67 -11.35 -7.82
N ILE A 131 7.02 -10.09 -7.58
CA ILE A 131 8.43 -9.64 -7.51
C ILE A 131 9.18 -10.34 -6.37
N ALA A 132 8.53 -10.55 -5.22
CA ALA A 132 9.11 -11.28 -4.10
C ALA A 132 9.36 -12.76 -4.43
N THR A 133 8.38 -13.44 -5.02
CA THR A 133 8.43 -14.88 -5.30
C THR A 133 9.34 -15.24 -6.47
N THR A 134 9.41 -14.40 -7.48
CA THR A 134 10.31 -14.58 -8.62
C THR A 134 11.74 -14.11 -8.33
N ARG A 135 11.98 -13.49 -7.18
CA ARG A 135 13.28 -12.89 -6.82
C ARG A 135 13.75 -11.84 -7.86
N ALA A 136 12.81 -11.15 -8.50
CA ALA A 136 13.13 -10.23 -9.60
C ALA A 136 14.04 -9.05 -9.18
N VAL A 137 14.18 -8.81 -7.86
CA VAL A 137 15.16 -7.84 -7.34
C VAL A 137 16.62 -8.23 -7.68
N VAL A 138 16.92 -9.52 -7.88
CA VAL A 138 18.25 -9.97 -8.32
C VAL A 138 18.52 -9.45 -9.72
N VAL A 139 17.53 -9.54 -10.63
CA VAL A 139 17.65 -8.96 -11.97
C VAL A 139 17.84 -7.44 -11.93
N MET A 140 17.20 -6.74 -10.97
CA MET A 140 17.47 -5.30 -10.79
C MET A 140 18.92 -5.02 -10.39
N MET A 141 19.54 -5.91 -9.63
CA MET A 141 20.95 -5.79 -9.24
C MET A 141 21.87 -6.07 -10.43
N ASP A 142 21.59 -7.11 -11.21
CA ASP A 142 22.36 -7.47 -12.43
C ASP A 142 22.32 -6.33 -13.48
N LEU A 143 21.28 -5.50 -13.46
CA LEU A 143 21.09 -4.33 -14.31
C LEU A 143 21.62 -3.01 -13.70
N ASP A 144 22.40 -3.07 -12.62
CA ASP A 144 22.95 -1.90 -11.93
C ASP A 144 21.87 -0.86 -11.47
N CYS A 145 20.62 -1.32 -11.22
CA CYS A 145 19.52 -0.45 -10.77
C CYS A 145 19.65 -0.08 -9.26
N HIS A 146 20.85 0.22 -8.78
CA HIS A 146 21.13 0.43 -7.36
C HIS A 146 20.31 1.58 -6.75
N GLU A 147 20.20 2.71 -7.44
CA GLU A 147 19.40 3.87 -6.98
C GLU A 147 17.92 3.51 -6.84
N LEU A 148 17.38 2.74 -7.77
CA LEU A 148 15.99 2.31 -7.73
C LEU A 148 15.72 1.31 -6.58
N ILE A 149 16.69 0.46 -6.25
CA ILE A 149 16.61 -0.43 -5.09
C ILE A 149 16.60 0.39 -3.79
N VAL A 150 17.44 1.42 -3.67
CA VAL A 150 17.44 2.34 -2.53
C VAL A 150 16.09 3.06 -2.40
N GLU A 151 15.55 3.58 -3.52
CA GLU A 151 14.23 4.22 -3.56
C GLU A 151 13.13 3.25 -3.07
N MET A 152 13.16 1.99 -3.54
CA MET A 152 12.21 0.97 -3.13
C MET A 152 12.30 0.65 -1.63
N PHE A 153 13.51 0.59 -1.05
CA PHE A 153 13.69 0.40 0.41
C PHE A 153 13.09 1.55 1.20
N GLN A 154 13.40 2.78 0.82
CA GLN A 154 12.87 3.97 1.47
C GLN A 154 11.35 4.03 1.34
N LEU A 155 10.83 3.73 0.16
CA LEU A 155 9.40 3.67 -0.10
C LEU A 155 8.71 2.66 0.81
N PHE A 156 9.19 1.42 0.91
CA PHE A 156 8.60 0.40 1.77
C PHE A 156 8.59 0.81 3.25
N LEU A 157 9.67 1.40 3.75
CA LEU A 157 9.74 1.90 5.13
C LEU A 157 8.77 3.06 5.39
N ILE A 158 8.49 3.90 4.39
CA ILE A 158 7.58 5.04 4.51
C ILE A 158 6.11 4.61 4.41
N ILE A 159 5.76 3.74 3.44
CA ILE A 159 4.37 3.38 3.16
C ILE A 159 3.82 2.27 4.03
N THR A 160 4.68 1.49 4.69
CA THR A 160 4.22 0.40 5.54
C THR A 160 3.32 0.90 6.68
N ARG A 161 2.22 0.21 6.94
CA ARG A 161 1.20 0.55 7.94
C ARG A 161 0.93 -0.66 8.83
N SER A 162 0.46 -0.40 10.05
CA SER A 162 0.12 -1.46 11.02
C SER A 162 -1.08 -2.33 10.59
N ASN A 163 -1.85 -1.86 9.63
CA ASN A 163 -2.99 -2.57 9.05
C ASN A 163 -2.68 -3.23 7.69
N ASN A 164 -1.42 -3.22 7.24
CA ASN A 164 -1.04 -4.00 6.07
C ASN A 164 -1.30 -5.49 6.36
N SER A 165 -1.72 -6.23 5.32
CA SER A 165 -1.84 -7.67 5.44
C SER A 165 -0.45 -8.31 5.68
N ASP A 166 -0.44 -9.47 6.34
CA ASP A 166 0.80 -10.22 6.58
C ASP A 166 1.52 -10.56 5.26
N VAL A 167 0.75 -10.79 4.19
CA VAL A 167 1.28 -11.06 2.85
C VAL A 167 2.09 -9.87 2.31
N VAL A 168 1.57 -8.65 2.45
CA VAL A 168 2.27 -7.43 2.01
C VAL A 168 3.56 -7.24 2.83
N SER A 169 3.46 -7.37 4.14
CA SER A 169 4.62 -7.22 5.04
C SER A 169 5.67 -8.29 4.76
N ALA A 170 5.27 -9.56 4.59
CA ALA A 170 6.17 -10.66 4.26
C ALA A 170 6.86 -10.48 2.91
N ALA A 171 6.13 -10.00 1.89
CA ALA A 171 6.70 -9.73 0.57
C ALA A 171 7.73 -8.58 0.60
N MET A 172 7.44 -7.49 1.34
CA MET A 172 8.40 -6.41 1.53
C MET A 172 9.67 -6.91 2.24
N VAL A 173 9.52 -7.68 3.34
CA VAL A 173 10.66 -8.29 4.05
C VAL A 173 11.46 -9.18 3.11
N ALA A 174 10.81 -10.02 2.31
CA ALA A 174 11.48 -10.94 1.39
C ALA A 174 12.31 -10.19 0.33
N ILE A 175 11.73 -9.18 -0.33
CA ILE A 175 12.43 -8.37 -1.34
C ILE A 175 13.65 -7.68 -0.73
N MET A 176 13.48 -7.00 0.41
CA MET A 176 14.57 -6.28 1.08
C MET A 176 15.66 -7.23 1.58
N THR A 177 15.29 -8.39 2.11
CA THR A 177 16.23 -9.42 2.56
C THR A 177 17.03 -9.99 1.41
N ILE A 178 16.37 -10.35 0.29
CA ILE A 178 17.05 -10.88 -0.91
C ILE A 178 18.02 -9.84 -1.47
N ALA A 179 17.60 -8.59 -1.60
CA ALA A 179 18.47 -7.52 -2.11
C ALA A 179 19.75 -7.36 -1.27
N ILE A 180 19.66 -7.46 0.06
CA ILE A 180 20.85 -7.39 0.93
C ILE A 180 21.70 -8.67 0.81
N LEU A 181 21.06 -9.85 0.79
CA LEU A 181 21.79 -11.12 0.79
C LEU A 181 22.51 -11.40 -0.53
N GLU A 182 21.97 -10.98 -1.66
CA GLU A 182 22.57 -11.18 -2.98
C GLU A 182 23.55 -10.05 -3.36
N SER A 183 23.46 -8.86 -2.75
CA SER A 183 24.37 -7.74 -3.03
C SER A 183 25.80 -8.03 -2.63
N ASP A 184 26.79 -7.81 -3.52
CA ASP A 184 28.21 -7.92 -3.19
C ASP A 184 28.66 -6.78 -2.25
N ASP A 185 28.17 -5.56 -2.48
CA ASP A 185 28.43 -4.41 -1.61
C ASP A 185 27.10 -3.74 -1.22
N ILE A 186 26.89 -3.54 0.07
CA ILE A 186 25.65 -2.99 0.61
C ILE A 186 25.76 -1.47 0.64
N SER A 187 24.90 -0.78 -0.10
CA SER A 187 24.83 0.69 -0.13
C SER A 187 24.66 1.28 1.28
N LEU A 188 25.42 2.33 1.55
CA LEU A 188 25.33 3.08 2.81
C LEU A 188 23.93 3.68 3.04
N GLU A 189 23.24 4.07 1.97
CA GLU A 189 21.88 4.60 2.03
C GLU A 189 20.88 3.54 2.52
N ILE A 190 21.02 2.29 2.08
CA ILE A 190 20.20 1.15 2.58
C ILE A 190 20.46 0.94 4.07
N VAL A 191 21.73 0.90 4.49
CA VAL A 191 22.10 0.73 5.90
C VAL A 191 21.54 1.86 6.75
N ASN A 192 21.69 3.12 6.31
CA ASN A 192 21.16 4.29 7.00
C ASN A 192 19.63 4.25 7.11
N SER A 193 18.92 3.92 6.03
CA SER A 193 17.46 3.83 6.01
C SER A 193 16.96 2.80 7.02
N LEU A 194 17.61 1.63 7.07
CA LEU A 194 17.31 0.59 8.05
C LEU A 194 17.62 1.03 9.49
N LEU A 195 18.79 1.65 9.73
CA LEU A 195 19.17 2.16 11.06
C LEU A 195 18.19 3.22 11.57
N VAL A 196 17.77 4.15 10.69
CA VAL A 196 16.75 5.15 11.03
C VAL A 196 15.44 4.48 11.42
N SER A 197 14.99 3.45 10.68
CA SER A 197 13.73 2.78 10.96
C SER A 197 13.70 2.11 12.34
N VAL A 198 14.83 1.59 12.83
CA VAL A 198 14.92 0.84 14.11
C VAL A 198 15.42 1.70 15.29
N ARG A 199 15.39 3.03 15.19
CA ARG A 199 15.58 3.90 16.35
C ARG A 199 14.49 3.67 17.38
N LYS A 200 14.84 3.71 18.67
CA LYS A 200 13.87 3.49 19.77
C LYS A 200 12.66 4.42 19.71
N GLU A 201 12.85 5.66 19.31
CA GLU A 201 11.76 6.62 19.11
C GLU A 201 10.73 6.14 18.09
N ASN A 202 11.17 5.47 17.02
CA ASN A 202 10.31 4.98 15.96
C ASN A 202 9.47 3.76 16.38
N GLN A 203 9.80 3.09 17.48
CA GLN A 203 8.95 2.03 18.02
C GLN A 203 7.52 2.51 18.31
N ASN A 204 7.38 3.76 18.75
CA ASN A 204 6.09 4.37 19.08
C ASN A 204 5.56 5.26 17.94
N VAL A 205 6.44 5.96 17.22
CA VAL A 205 6.06 6.93 16.17
C VAL A 205 5.70 6.24 14.86
N ALA A 206 6.47 5.21 14.46
CA ALA A 206 6.29 4.48 13.22
C ALA A 206 6.45 2.95 13.45
N PRO A 207 5.56 2.32 14.24
CA PRO A 207 5.73 0.94 14.70
C PRO A 207 5.77 -0.08 13.55
N ALA A 208 5.10 0.16 12.44
CA ALA A 208 5.13 -0.73 11.28
C ALA A 208 6.50 -0.67 10.58
N SER A 209 7.04 0.52 10.34
CA SER A 209 8.37 0.72 9.77
C SER A 209 9.45 0.13 10.67
N TRP A 210 9.34 0.35 11.97
CA TRP A 210 10.24 -0.23 12.96
C TRP A 210 10.23 -1.77 12.92
N LYS A 211 9.03 -2.39 12.87
CA LYS A 211 8.88 -3.85 12.77
C LYS A 211 9.46 -4.39 11.46
N LEU A 212 9.19 -3.71 10.34
CA LEU A 212 9.72 -4.08 9.02
C LEU A 212 11.25 -4.04 9.00
N GLY A 213 11.84 -2.91 9.39
CA GLY A 213 13.30 -2.76 9.41
C GLY A 213 13.99 -3.72 10.38
N LYS A 214 13.40 -3.95 11.55
CA LYS A 214 13.91 -4.93 12.53
C LYS A 214 13.94 -6.34 11.98
N GLU A 215 12.89 -6.78 11.27
CA GLU A 215 12.83 -8.13 10.70
C GLU A 215 13.83 -8.30 9.55
N VAL A 216 13.97 -7.29 8.68
CA VAL A 216 14.99 -7.31 7.61
C VAL A 216 16.41 -7.37 8.20
N ILE A 217 16.72 -6.53 9.20
CA ILE A 217 18.04 -6.55 9.86
C ILE A 217 18.32 -7.91 10.51
N LYS A 218 17.31 -8.51 11.15
CA LYS A 218 17.42 -9.83 11.77
C LYS A 218 17.75 -10.91 10.75
N ASN A 219 17.07 -10.91 9.61
CA ASN A 219 17.27 -11.89 8.54
C ASN A 219 18.64 -11.75 7.86
N CYS A 220 19.20 -10.53 7.82
CA CYS A 220 20.48 -10.23 7.16
C CYS A 220 21.62 -10.01 8.16
N ALA A 221 21.45 -10.30 9.46
CA ALA A 221 22.35 -9.89 10.53
C ALA A 221 23.82 -10.23 10.29
N ALA A 222 24.11 -11.41 9.73
CA ALA A 222 25.49 -11.85 9.45
C ALA A 222 26.17 -10.98 8.38
N LYS A 223 25.43 -10.65 7.31
CA LYS A 223 25.97 -9.91 6.16
C LYS A 223 26.00 -8.40 6.41
N ILE A 224 24.94 -7.83 7.00
CA ILE A 224 24.82 -6.39 7.23
C ILE A 224 25.57 -5.91 8.49
N GLY A 225 25.90 -6.82 9.41
CA GLY A 225 26.51 -6.49 10.72
C GLY A 225 27.78 -5.66 10.64
N PRO A 226 28.77 -6.00 9.81
CA PRO A 226 29.99 -5.20 9.62
C PRO A 226 29.70 -3.79 9.10
N CYS A 227 28.72 -3.66 8.19
CA CYS A 227 28.32 -2.36 7.64
C CYS A 227 27.61 -1.51 8.70
N ILE A 228 26.71 -2.10 9.49
CA ILE A 228 26.05 -1.43 10.62
C ILE A 228 27.08 -0.92 11.62
N LEU A 229 28.03 -1.78 12.02
CA LEU A 229 29.09 -1.40 12.99
C LEU A 229 29.91 -0.21 12.49
N ARG A 230 30.30 -0.22 11.22
CA ARG A 230 31.05 0.87 10.57
C ARG A 230 30.23 2.15 10.55
N THR A 231 28.97 2.08 10.15
CA THR A 231 28.07 3.22 10.04
C THR A 231 27.77 3.85 11.39
N VAL A 232 27.46 3.05 12.42
CA VAL A 232 27.19 3.56 13.77
C VAL A 232 28.43 4.23 14.36
N LYS A 233 29.63 3.66 14.15
CA LYS A 233 30.89 4.29 14.56
C LYS A 233 31.14 5.62 13.84
N SER A 234 30.87 5.71 12.54
CA SER A 234 31.06 6.95 11.76
C SER A 234 30.08 8.05 12.14
N LEU A 235 28.84 7.67 12.51
CA LEU A 235 27.81 8.63 12.95
C LEU A 235 28.03 9.14 14.37
N GLY A 236 28.87 8.49 15.19
CA GLY A 236 29.11 8.85 16.59
C GLY A 236 27.86 8.76 17.47
N VAL A 237 26.83 8.05 17.05
CA VAL A 237 25.56 7.90 17.77
C VAL A 237 25.66 6.75 18.76
N SER A 238 25.15 6.95 20.01
CA SER A 238 25.09 5.89 20.99
C SER A 238 24.21 4.73 20.52
N LEU A 239 24.68 3.49 20.75
CA LEU A 239 23.90 2.27 20.50
C LEU A 239 22.59 2.22 21.30
N ASP A 240 22.52 2.96 22.41
CA ASP A 240 21.33 3.05 23.26
C ASP A 240 20.13 3.69 22.57
N ASN A 241 20.36 4.42 21.46
CA ASN A 241 19.30 5.06 20.68
C ASN A 241 18.60 4.11 19.71
N TYR A 242 19.11 2.88 19.57
CA TYR A 242 18.59 1.87 18.64
C TYR A 242 17.92 0.70 19.36
N ASP A 243 17.20 -0.13 18.61
CA ASP A 243 16.68 -1.41 19.11
C ASP A 243 17.84 -2.31 19.60
N GLN A 244 17.56 -3.16 20.59
CA GLN A 244 18.54 -4.09 21.17
C GLN A 244 19.18 -5.02 20.14
N ILE A 245 18.52 -5.26 19.00
CA ILE A 245 19.09 -6.07 17.91
C ILE A 245 20.37 -5.45 17.36
N ILE A 246 20.45 -4.12 17.24
CA ILE A 246 21.64 -3.42 16.74
C ILE A 246 22.81 -3.63 17.68
N TYR A 247 22.57 -3.54 19.00
CA TYR A 247 23.59 -3.80 20.01
C TYR A 247 24.14 -5.24 19.89
N SER A 248 23.26 -6.24 19.80
CA SER A 248 23.65 -7.64 19.68
C SER A 248 24.42 -7.96 18.38
N ILE A 249 24.05 -7.33 17.27
CA ILE A 249 24.74 -7.46 15.98
C ILE A 249 26.13 -6.83 16.05
N CYS A 250 26.25 -5.62 16.61
CA CYS A 250 27.54 -4.94 16.77
C CYS A 250 28.51 -5.71 17.70
N GLN A 251 28.01 -6.32 18.78
CA GLN A 251 28.82 -7.19 19.64
C GLN A 251 29.35 -8.41 18.88
N LYS A 252 28.50 -9.12 18.16
CA LYS A 252 28.89 -10.28 17.36
C LYS A 252 29.89 -9.91 16.27
N ALA A 253 29.67 -8.80 15.56
CA ALA A 253 30.59 -8.30 14.54
C ALA A 253 31.96 -7.93 15.13
N THR A 254 32.00 -7.37 16.34
CA THR A 254 33.27 -7.04 17.04
C THR A 254 34.02 -8.29 17.52
N SER A 255 33.32 -9.33 17.97
CA SER A 255 33.95 -10.59 18.36
C SER A 255 34.55 -11.36 17.17
N ASN A 256 33.85 -11.32 16.03
CA ASN A 256 34.37 -11.95 14.80
C ASN A 256 35.63 -11.24 14.25
N ILE A 257 35.72 -9.92 14.36
CA ILE A 257 36.93 -9.16 13.96
C ILE A 257 38.13 -9.54 14.85
N LYS A 258 37.92 -9.73 16.14
CA LYS A 258 38.99 -10.15 17.07
C LYS A 258 39.47 -11.59 16.88
N SER A 259 38.64 -12.47 16.30
CA SER A 259 39.03 -13.87 16.01
C SER A 259 39.74 -14.02 14.67
N PHE A 260 39.61 -13.04 13.74
CA PHE A 260 40.30 -13.07 12.44
C PHE A 260 41.76 -12.68 12.49
N ASP A 261 42.20 -12.00 13.56
CA ASP A 261 43.63 -11.68 13.77
C ASP A 261 44.49 -12.87 14.26
N LEU A 262 43.92 -14.07 14.46
CA LEU A 262 44.62 -15.20 15.05
C LEU A 262 44.69 -16.48 14.19
N HIS A 263 43.94 -16.63 13.10
CA HIS A 263 44.11 -17.81 12.22
C HIS A 263 43.74 -17.47 10.77
N SER A 264 44.78 -17.39 9.93
CA SER A 264 44.67 -17.58 8.49
C SER A 264 44.54 -19.08 8.20
N SER A 265 43.49 -19.49 7.55
CA SER A 265 43.40 -20.52 6.52
C SER A 265 42.00 -21.15 6.44
N GLU A 266 41.48 -21.04 5.24
CA GLU A 266 40.64 -21.97 4.49
C GLU A 266 39.64 -22.85 5.25
N GLU A 267 38.36 -22.53 5.12
CA GLU A 267 37.37 -23.53 4.70
C GLU A 267 36.15 -22.87 4.03
N ARG A 268 35.98 -23.29 2.78
CA ARG A 268 34.86 -22.90 1.91
C ARG A 268 33.58 -23.57 2.36
N LEU A 269 32.50 -22.77 2.38
CA LEU A 269 31.29 -22.96 1.60
C LEU A 269 30.64 -24.33 1.54
N GLY A 270 29.41 -24.33 1.88
CA GLY A 270 28.43 -25.33 1.48
C GLY A 270 27.29 -25.48 2.47
N GLN A 271 26.57 -24.42 2.72
CA GLN A 271 25.22 -24.58 3.27
C GLN A 271 24.25 -23.73 2.44
N SER A 272 23.65 -24.41 1.48
CA SER A 272 22.39 -24.00 0.87
C SER A 272 21.38 -23.77 1.98
N MET A 273 21.11 -22.51 2.27
CA MET A 273 20.05 -22.15 3.22
C MET A 273 18.71 -22.16 2.47
N ASP A 274 17.98 -23.28 2.62
CA ASP A 274 16.53 -23.29 2.46
C ASP A 274 15.88 -22.35 3.49
N PHE A 275 15.87 -21.05 3.22
CA PHE A 275 15.26 -20.05 4.09
C PHE A 275 14.25 -19.21 3.31
N LEU A 276 13.18 -19.87 2.85
CA LEU A 276 11.97 -19.22 2.35
C LEU A 276 10.76 -20.02 2.80
N GLY A 277 10.50 -19.97 4.09
CA GLY A 277 9.38 -20.64 4.70
C GLY A 277 8.53 -19.73 5.56
N SER A 278 8.03 -18.62 5.03
CA SER A 278 6.80 -18.11 5.57
C SER A 278 5.67 -18.96 5.00
N GLU A 279 5.03 -19.77 5.85
CA GLU A 279 3.88 -20.62 5.48
C GLU A 279 2.78 -19.79 4.81
N SER A 280 2.64 -18.53 5.18
CA SER A 280 1.71 -17.57 4.57
C SER A 280 1.95 -17.32 3.08
N LEU A 281 3.20 -17.31 2.61
CA LEU A 281 3.51 -17.17 1.18
C LEU A 281 3.23 -18.46 0.42
N LYS A 282 3.48 -19.62 1.04
CA LYS A 282 3.19 -20.93 0.44
C LYS A 282 1.67 -21.19 0.34
N LEU A 283 0.89 -20.73 1.32
CA LEU A 283 -0.57 -20.88 1.33
C LEU A 283 -1.23 -20.03 0.24
N PHE A 284 -0.71 -18.81 0.00
CA PHE A 284 -1.22 -17.93 -1.06
C PHE A 284 -0.95 -18.48 -2.48
N MET A 285 0.15 -19.20 -2.66
CA MET A 285 0.52 -19.82 -3.95
C MET A 285 -0.29 -21.08 -4.28
N GLN A 286 -0.97 -21.71 -3.31
CA GLN A 286 -1.74 -22.95 -3.49
C GLN A 286 -3.24 -22.72 -3.72
N GLN A 287 -3.75 -21.52 -3.61
CA GLN A 287 -5.14 -21.25 -3.92
C GLN A 287 -5.30 -20.94 -5.43
N PRO A 288 -6.12 -21.72 -6.16
CA PRO A 288 -6.52 -21.33 -7.49
C PRO A 288 -7.36 -20.06 -7.38
N ALA A 289 -7.03 -19.06 -8.19
CA ALA A 289 -7.74 -17.79 -8.28
C ALA A 289 -9.22 -18.05 -8.67
N SER A 290 -10.07 -18.25 -7.69
CA SER A 290 -11.51 -18.20 -7.84
C SER A 290 -11.97 -16.78 -7.63
N THR A 291 -11.76 -15.95 -8.63
CA THR A 291 -12.48 -14.69 -8.78
C THR A 291 -13.95 -14.97 -9.03
N LYS A 292 -14.73 -15.04 -7.97
CA LYS A 292 -16.17 -14.81 -8.09
C LYS A 292 -16.38 -13.30 -8.21
N THR A 293 -16.58 -12.85 -9.43
CA THR A 293 -17.23 -11.60 -9.78
C THR A 293 -18.58 -11.52 -9.08
N CYS A 294 -18.67 -10.71 -8.02
CA CYS A 294 -19.94 -10.22 -7.52
C CYS A 294 -20.32 -8.95 -8.30
N LEU A 295 -20.95 -9.16 -9.46
CA LEU A 295 -21.92 -8.23 -10.01
C LEU A 295 -23.27 -8.71 -9.50
N ASP A 296 -23.80 -8.08 -8.50
CA ASP A 296 -25.25 -7.95 -8.40
C ASP A 296 -25.63 -6.65 -7.70
N GLN A 297 -26.44 -5.91 -8.40
CA GLN A 297 -27.04 -4.65 -8.02
C GLN A 297 -28.17 -4.95 -7.03
N SER A 298 -28.10 -4.40 -5.83
CA SER A 298 -29.30 -4.10 -5.08
C SER A 298 -29.07 -2.80 -4.29
N ALA A 299 -29.73 -1.76 -4.76
CA ALA A 299 -29.88 -0.50 -4.09
C ALA A 299 -30.56 -0.69 -2.73
N ILE A 300 -29.90 -0.27 -1.66
CA ILE A 300 -30.51 -0.09 -0.34
C ILE A 300 -30.58 1.40 -0.04
N PRO A 301 -31.76 1.93 0.36
CA PRO A 301 -31.97 3.36 0.54
C PRO A 301 -31.26 3.86 1.79
N TRP A 302 -30.62 5.00 1.65
CA TRP A 302 -30.01 5.76 2.75
C TRP A 302 -31.11 6.35 3.64
N ASN A 303 -31.27 5.81 4.83
CA ASN A 303 -32.04 6.48 5.86
C ASN A 303 -31.05 7.22 6.77
N CYS A 304 -31.12 8.53 6.70
CA CYS A 304 -30.31 9.45 7.45
C CYS A 304 -30.95 9.64 8.85
N GLU A 305 -30.49 8.93 9.87
CA GLU A 305 -30.79 9.31 11.24
C GLU A 305 -29.77 10.37 11.71
N LYS A 306 -30.31 11.53 11.97
CA LYS A 306 -29.63 12.67 12.60
C LYS A 306 -29.17 12.28 13.99
N GLN A 307 -27.85 12.17 14.19
CA GLN A 307 -27.27 12.28 15.52
C GLN A 307 -26.53 13.60 15.66
N GLU A 308 -26.93 14.31 16.65
CA GLU A 308 -26.51 15.65 17.08
C GLU A 308 -24.97 15.75 17.16
N SER A 309 -24.41 16.60 16.33
CA SER A 309 -23.04 17.07 16.48
C SER A 309 -23.01 18.19 17.50
N LYS A 310 -22.45 17.89 18.68
CA LYS A 310 -22.11 18.91 19.68
C LYS A 310 -21.16 19.93 19.08
N ASN A 311 -21.60 21.19 19.09
CA ASN A 311 -20.88 22.41 18.77
C ASN A 311 -19.40 22.35 19.17
N ARG A 312 -18.52 22.45 18.16
CA ARG A 312 -17.17 22.96 18.33
C ARG A 312 -17.09 24.29 17.61
N ASN A 313 -17.39 25.37 18.37
CA ASN A 313 -17.10 26.73 17.95
C ASN A 313 -15.60 26.88 17.78
N LEU A 314 -15.14 26.96 16.55
CA LEU A 314 -13.82 27.50 16.25
C LEU A 314 -13.94 29.03 16.27
N TYR A 315 -13.60 29.59 17.41
CA TYR A 315 -13.56 31.02 17.66
C TYR A 315 -12.36 31.61 16.92
N ILE A 316 -12.61 32.43 15.91
CA ILE A 316 -11.63 33.41 15.46
C ILE A 316 -11.65 34.48 16.54
N PRO A 317 -10.52 34.80 17.25
CA PRO A 317 -10.54 35.72 18.35
C PRO A 317 -10.72 37.17 17.84
N PHE A 318 -11.99 37.52 17.68
CA PHE A 318 -12.42 38.90 17.73
C PHE A 318 -13.00 39.05 19.14
N SER A 319 -12.35 39.85 19.98
CA SER A 319 -12.81 40.18 21.32
C SER A 319 -14.24 40.71 21.25
N GLU A 320 -15.15 40.01 21.92
CA GLU A 320 -16.45 40.54 22.28
C GLU A 320 -16.24 41.65 23.34
N ASP A 321 -16.11 42.87 22.88
CA ASP A 321 -16.35 44.00 23.72
C ASP A 321 -17.03 45.12 22.92
N THR A 322 -18.27 45.40 23.35
CA THR A 322 -19.06 46.59 23.04
C THR A 322 -19.69 46.74 21.67
N PHE A 323 -20.88 46.16 21.53
CA PHE A 323 -21.91 46.77 20.69
C PHE A 323 -22.88 47.58 21.58
N PRO A 324 -22.98 48.91 21.44
CA PRO A 324 -24.06 49.65 22.03
C PRO A 324 -25.35 49.40 21.22
N ALA A 325 -26.35 48.82 21.89
CA ALA A 325 -27.72 48.85 21.43
C ALA A 325 -28.17 50.32 21.34
N ASN A 326 -28.46 50.81 20.15
CA ASN A 326 -29.09 52.11 20.01
C ASN A 326 -30.42 52.00 19.24
N SER A 327 -31.41 52.38 20.00
CA SER A 327 -32.80 52.61 19.63
C SER A 327 -32.92 53.75 18.59
N GLY A 328 -33.79 53.54 17.61
CA GLY A 328 -34.79 54.48 17.10
C GLY A 328 -34.30 55.73 16.43
N GLY A 329 -34.55 55.82 15.10
CA GLY A 329 -34.54 57.09 14.38
C GLY A 329 -34.61 56.86 12.87
N ALA A 330 -35.78 56.88 12.30
CA ALA A 330 -35.98 56.90 10.84
C ALA A 330 -35.35 58.17 10.26
N ASN A 331 -34.41 58.00 9.29
CA ASN A 331 -34.20 58.97 8.23
C ASN A 331 -33.45 58.30 7.06
N VAL A 332 -34.08 58.39 5.91
CA VAL A 332 -33.62 58.36 4.53
C VAL A 332 -32.21 57.75 4.25
N CYS A 333 -32.23 56.55 3.67
CA CYS A 333 -31.09 55.76 3.25
C CYS A 333 -30.14 56.48 2.28
N SER A 334 -28.94 56.75 2.71
CA SER A 334 -27.76 56.58 1.83
C SER A 334 -27.32 55.09 1.98
N GLU A 335 -27.32 54.32 0.91
CA GLU A 335 -26.91 52.91 0.89
C GLU A 335 -25.41 52.74 1.27
N THR A 336 -24.65 53.83 1.39
CA THR A 336 -23.21 53.87 1.63
C THR A 336 -22.85 54.73 2.83
N THR A 337 -21.80 54.36 3.54
CA THR A 337 -21.22 55.04 4.69
C THR A 337 -19.73 55.24 4.51
N LEU A 338 -19.21 56.41 4.99
CA LEU A 338 -17.76 56.74 4.88
C LEU A 338 -17.01 56.14 6.08
N VAL A 339 -16.06 55.22 5.82
CA VAL A 339 -15.17 54.64 6.82
C VAL A 339 -13.72 55.00 6.48
N GLN A 340 -13.08 55.84 7.29
CA GLN A 340 -11.71 56.31 7.11
C GLN A 340 -11.36 56.82 5.68
N GLY A 341 -12.33 57.46 5.02
CA GLY A 341 -12.13 58.00 3.66
C GLY A 341 -12.59 57.08 2.53
N TYR A 342 -13.07 55.90 2.83
CA TYR A 342 -13.64 54.94 1.86
C TYR A 342 -15.15 54.90 1.98
N GLU A 343 -15.85 55.06 0.87
CA GLU A 343 -17.31 54.97 0.77
C GLU A 343 -17.71 53.53 0.52
N VAL A 344 -18.25 52.86 1.56
CA VAL A 344 -18.62 51.42 1.51
C VAL A 344 -20.08 51.21 1.89
N LYS A 345 -20.67 50.09 1.55
CA LYS A 345 -22.02 49.72 1.93
C LYS A 345 -22.21 49.77 3.45
N THR A 346 -23.28 50.39 3.89
CA THR A 346 -23.57 50.55 5.32
C THR A 346 -23.60 49.20 6.08
N SER A 347 -24.04 48.12 5.44
CA SER A 347 -23.98 46.76 6.00
C SER A 347 -22.59 46.23 6.29
N LEU A 348 -21.56 46.72 5.58
CA LEU A 348 -20.16 46.28 5.71
C LEU A 348 -19.30 47.22 6.53
N ALA A 349 -19.81 48.42 6.86
CA ALA A 349 -19.09 49.46 7.55
C ALA A 349 -18.55 49.04 8.93
N ALA A 350 -19.32 48.28 9.68
CA ALA A 350 -18.92 47.77 11.00
C ALA A 350 -17.73 46.77 10.88
N ILE A 351 -17.77 45.89 9.89
CA ILE A 351 -16.70 44.90 9.63
C ILE A 351 -15.43 45.62 9.20
N LEU A 352 -15.53 46.57 8.28
CA LEU A 352 -14.38 47.35 7.81
C LEU A 352 -13.75 48.18 8.93
N THR A 353 -14.56 48.80 9.78
CA THR A 353 -14.09 49.54 10.98
C THR A 353 -13.28 48.64 11.90
N SER A 354 -13.77 47.42 12.15
CA SER A 354 -13.08 46.43 13.00
C SER A 354 -11.76 45.99 12.35
N ILE A 355 -11.72 45.76 11.04
CA ILE A 355 -10.51 45.40 10.30
C ILE A 355 -9.47 46.52 10.42
N PHE A 356 -9.87 47.77 10.17
CA PHE A 356 -8.96 48.92 10.26
C PHE A 356 -8.48 49.18 11.69
N ALA A 357 -9.32 49.00 12.70
CA ALA A 357 -8.92 49.12 14.10
C ALA A 357 -7.82 48.14 14.49
N LYS A 358 -7.84 46.96 13.90
CA LYS A 358 -6.91 45.88 14.26
C LYS A 358 -5.66 45.82 13.38
N TYR A 359 -5.80 46.07 12.08
CA TYR A 359 -4.75 45.85 11.08
C TYR A 359 -4.31 47.13 10.38
N GLY A 360 -4.92 48.28 10.71
CA GLY A 360 -4.70 49.54 10.01
C GLY A 360 -5.33 49.59 8.63
N ASP A 361 -4.99 50.60 7.84
CA ASP A 361 -5.46 50.70 6.45
C ASP A 361 -4.80 49.59 5.58
N ILE A 362 -5.54 48.55 5.33
CA ILE A 362 -5.09 47.39 4.51
C ILE A 362 -4.98 47.71 3.04
N ALA A 363 -5.59 48.82 2.55
CA ALA A 363 -5.55 49.29 1.17
C ALA A 363 -4.58 50.46 0.95
N ALA A 364 -3.79 50.84 1.95
CA ALA A 364 -2.86 51.98 1.86
C ALA A 364 -1.88 51.86 0.68
N ASN A 365 -1.42 50.64 0.38
CA ASN A 365 -0.47 50.33 -0.70
C ASN A 365 -1.14 49.80 -1.98
N CYS A 366 -2.47 49.82 -2.06
CA CYS A 366 -3.22 49.27 -3.20
C CYS A 366 -2.79 49.92 -4.53
N HIS A 367 -2.70 49.11 -5.57
CA HIS A 367 -2.32 49.54 -6.94
C HIS A 367 -3.26 50.60 -7.52
N TYR A 368 -4.54 50.52 -7.16
CA TYR A 368 -5.53 51.50 -7.63
C TYR A 368 -5.51 52.78 -6.83
N LYS A 369 -5.45 53.94 -7.56
CA LYS A 369 -5.50 55.27 -6.94
C LYS A 369 -6.94 55.76 -6.76
N SER A 370 -7.90 55.19 -7.50
CA SER A 370 -9.32 55.59 -7.42
C SER A 370 -9.92 55.17 -6.06
N PRO A 371 -10.52 56.09 -5.29
CA PRO A 371 -11.20 55.74 -4.02
C PRO A 371 -12.33 54.73 -4.19
N THR A 372 -13.09 54.81 -5.29
CA THR A 372 -14.18 53.92 -5.61
C THR A 372 -13.69 52.49 -5.86
N MET A 373 -12.57 52.32 -6.59
CA MET A 373 -12.00 50.99 -6.80
C MET A 373 -11.48 50.36 -5.50
N ARG A 374 -10.80 51.19 -4.67
CA ARG A 374 -10.33 50.70 -3.35
C ARG A 374 -11.51 50.33 -2.45
N ALA A 375 -12.61 51.09 -2.42
CA ALA A 375 -13.80 50.80 -1.67
C ALA A 375 -14.41 49.43 -2.11
N SER A 376 -14.50 49.20 -3.43
CA SER A 376 -15.01 47.91 -3.97
C SER A 376 -14.15 46.72 -3.55
N LEU A 377 -12.82 46.83 -3.54
CA LEU A 377 -11.92 45.78 -3.08
C LEU A 377 -12.08 45.56 -1.57
N LEU A 378 -12.22 46.59 -0.77
CA LEU A 378 -12.46 46.52 0.67
C LEU A 378 -13.82 45.87 0.99
N GLU A 379 -14.86 46.17 0.20
CA GLU A 379 -16.15 45.47 0.31
C GLU A 379 -16.01 43.97 0.03
N THR A 380 -15.20 43.56 -0.93
CA THR A 380 -14.91 42.16 -1.22
C THR A 380 -14.22 41.49 -0.01
N VAL A 381 -13.23 42.15 0.62
CA VAL A 381 -12.60 41.64 1.84
C VAL A 381 -13.62 41.50 2.97
N CYS A 382 -14.50 42.48 3.17
CA CYS A 382 -15.55 42.42 4.18
C CYS A 382 -16.53 41.26 3.96
N ASN A 383 -16.91 41.00 2.70
CA ASN A 383 -17.76 39.87 2.33
C ASN A 383 -17.07 38.52 2.62
N ILE A 384 -15.77 38.40 2.36
CA ILE A 384 -14.99 37.21 2.71
C ILE A 384 -14.99 37.01 4.24
N VAL A 385 -14.73 38.06 5.01
CA VAL A 385 -14.75 37.99 6.48
C VAL A 385 -16.15 37.65 6.99
N GLN A 386 -17.21 38.20 6.42
CA GLN A 386 -18.59 37.87 6.79
C GLN A 386 -18.93 36.41 6.52
N ARG A 387 -18.51 35.85 5.38
CA ARG A 387 -18.67 34.42 5.06
C ARG A 387 -17.90 33.53 6.04
N LEU A 388 -16.71 33.93 6.48
CA LEU A 388 -15.92 33.20 7.49
C LEU A 388 -16.51 33.27 8.88
N GLN A 389 -17.30 34.30 9.20
CA GLN A 389 -17.96 34.51 10.51
C GLN A 389 -19.37 33.89 10.57
N SER A 390 -19.98 33.55 9.42
CA SER A 390 -21.28 32.91 9.40
C SER A 390 -21.18 31.48 9.95
N THR A 391 -21.83 31.28 11.11
CA THR A 391 -21.78 30.02 11.88
C THR A 391 -22.76 28.96 11.44
N ASP A 392 -23.58 29.22 10.44
CA ASP A 392 -24.74 28.37 10.11
C ASP A 392 -24.40 27.07 9.39
N MET A 393 -23.25 26.98 8.71
CA MET A 393 -22.77 25.76 8.03
C MET A 393 -21.23 25.71 8.01
N PRO A 394 -20.61 24.55 8.24
CA PRO A 394 -19.17 24.39 8.04
C PRO A 394 -18.82 24.61 6.55
N LEU A 395 -17.79 25.41 6.31
CA LEU A 395 -17.27 25.68 4.97
C LEU A 395 -16.70 24.38 4.36
N THR A 396 -17.13 24.05 3.17
CA THR A 396 -16.59 22.89 2.43
C THR A 396 -15.18 23.18 1.91
N LEU A 397 -14.38 22.13 1.66
CA LEU A 397 -13.03 22.25 1.06
C LEU A 397 -13.05 23.01 -0.27
N SER A 398 -14.11 22.88 -1.07
CA SER A 398 -14.28 23.61 -2.31
C SER A 398 -14.50 25.11 -2.09
N GLU A 399 -15.30 25.49 -1.10
CA GLU A 399 -15.51 26.90 -0.74
C GLU A 399 -14.25 27.53 -0.14
N ILE A 400 -13.52 26.82 0.71
CA ILE A 400 -12.21 27.26 1.23
C ILE A 400 -11.22 27.50 0.10
N LYS A 401 -11.22 26.66 -0.93
CA LYS A 401 -10.35 26.82 -2.10
C LYS A 401 -10.72 28.07 -2.92
N VAL A 402 -12.01 28.33 -3.10
CA VAL A 402 -12.50 29.55 -3.76
C VAL A 402 -12.09 30.79 -2.98
N LEU A 403 -12.31 30.80 -1.65
CA LEU A 403 -11.91 31.93 -0.79
C LEU A 403 -10.39 32.20 -0.82
N LYS A 404 -9.57 31.13 -0.84
CA LYS A 404 -8.12 31.28 -0.98
C LYS A 404 -7.71 31.93 -2.30
N ASN A 405 -8.37 31.58 -3.39
CA ASN A 405 -8.10 32.19 -4.68
C ASN A 405 -8.54 33.65 -4.70
N GLU A 406 -9.74 33.99 -4.18
CA GLU A 406 -10.21 35.38 -4.05
C GLU A 406 -9.23 36.25 -3.23
N ILE A 407 -8.72 35.71 -2.10
CA ILE A 407 -7.73 36.43 -1.28
C ILE A 407 -6.41 36.61 -2.03
N LYS A 408 -5.95 35.59 -2.75
CA LYS A 408 -4.72 35.66 -3.54
C LYS A 408 -4.81 36.71 -4.65
N ASP A 409 -5.95 36.83 -5.29
CA ASP A 409 -6.21 37.84 -6.30
C ASP A 409 -6.18 39.27 -5.68
N LEU A 410 -6.78 39.41 -4.49
CA LEU A 410 -6.76 40.67 -3.74
C LEU A 410 -5.33 41.05 -3.23
N GLU A 411 -4.52 40.05 -2.82
CA GLU A 411 -3.09 40.27 -2.49
C GLU A 411 -2.28 40.69 -3.71
N GLY A 412 -2.64 40.18 -4.90
CA GLY A 412 -2.08 40.63 -6.18
C GLY A 412 -2.26 42.12 -6.42
N GLU A 413 -3.34 42.72 -5.90
CA GLU A 413 -3.62 44.17 -5.94
C GLU A 413 -2.95 44.94 -4.78
N GLN A 414 -2.02 44.32 -4.08
CA GLN A 414 -1.25 44.86 -2.95
C GLN A 414 -2.07 45.22 -1.70
N LEU A 415 -3.17 44.54 -1.45
CA LEU A 415 -3.85 44.57 -0.16
C LEU A 415 -3.07 43.77 0.89
N LYS A 416 -2.99 44.25 2.13
CA LYS A 416 -2.34 43.55 3.25
C LYS A 416 -3.31 42.53 3.87
N LEU A 417 -3.34 41.29 3.36
CA LEU A 417 -4.27 40.25 3.77
C LEU A 417 -3.63 39.02 4.46
N SER A 418 -2.33 39.07 4.76
CA SER A 418 -1.60 37.95 5.41
C SER A 418 -2.24 37.47 6.73
N TRP A 419 -2.97 38.35 7.43
CA TRP A 419 -3.71 38.04 8.65
C TRP A 419 -4.93 37.13 8.37
N LEU A 420 -5.41 37.09 7.13
CA LEU A 420 -6.58 36.30 6.70
C LEU A 420 -6.18 34.95 6.11
N THR A 421 -5.01 34.84 5.50
CA THR A 421 -4.49 33.60 4.90
C THR A 421 -4.12 32.54 5.92
N GLN A 422 -3.48 32.89 7.04
CA GLN A 422 -3.09 31.96 8.09
C GLN A 422 -4.28 31.20 8.74
N PRO A 423 -5.37 31.87 9.15
CA PRO A 423 -6.56 31.15 9.67
C PRO A 423 -7.18 30.21 8.67
N LEU A 424 -7.23 30.59 7.39
CA LEU A 424 -7.77 29.75 6.31
C LEU A 424 -6.91 28.51 6.04
N GLU A 425 -5.61 28.60 6.18
CA GLU A 425 -4.74 27.42 6.08
C GLU A 425 -5.03 26.44 7.19
N LYS A 426 -5.14 26.92 8.44
CA LYS A 426 -5.50 26.07 9.58
C LYS A 426 -6.87 25.41 9.42
N ILE A 427 -7.89 26.15 8.97
CA ILE A 427 -9.22 25.60 8.72
C ILE A 427 -9.15 24.51 7.63
N SER A 428 -8.40 24.74 6.54
CA SER A 428 -8.21 23.76 5.49
C SER A 428 -7.49 22.48 5.96
N GLU A 429 -6.55 22.59 6.88
CA GLU A 429 -5.90 21.44 7.49
C GLU A 429 -6.84 20.65 8.41
N PHE A 430 -7.64 21.35 9.21
CA PHE A 430 -8.64 20.72 10.07
C PHE A 430 -9.69 19.95 9.28
N GLU A 431 -10.20 20.53 8.18
CA GLU A 431 -11.18 19.85 7.31
C GLU A 431 -10.58 18.61 6.66
N LYS A 432 -9.34 18.67 6.18
CA LYS A 432 -8.65 17.49 5.66
C LYS A 432 -8.49 16.39 6.70
N ILE A 433 -8.16 16.76 7.94
CA ILE A 433 -8.04 15.81 9.06
C ILE A 433 -9.41 15.21 9.41
N ALA A 434 -10.47 16.01 9.41
CA ALA A 434 -11.82 15.54 9.69
C ALA A 434 -12.34 14.59 8.60
N GLU A 435 -12.09 14.88 7.32
CA GLU A 435 -12.42 14.03 6.20
C GLU A 435 -11.66 12.70 6.25
N MET A 436 -10.35 12.76 6.51
CA MET A 436 -9.52 11.58 6.70
C MET A 436 -9.98 10.73 7.89
N HIS A 437 -10.38 11.35 9.00
CA HIS A 437 -10.91 10.65 10.17
C HIS A 437 -12.26 9.97 9.88
N SER A 438 -13.13 10.60 9.09
CA SER A 438 -14.39 10.01 8.62
C SER A 438 -14.14 8.80 7.70
N MET A 439 -13.21 8.93 6.75
CA MET A 439 -12.78 7.81 5.89
C MET A 439 -12.21 6.65 6.72
N LEU A 440 -11.35 6.92 7.70
CA LEU A 440 -10.79 5.90 8.58
C LEU A 440 -11.86 5.17 9.40
N LYS A 441 -12.89 5.86 9.86
CA LYS A 441 -14.05 5.22 10.52
C LYS A 441 -14.79 4.26 9.59
N SER A 442 -15.03 4.67 8.35
CA SER A 442 -15.70 3.84 7.34
C SER A 442 -14.85 2.60 7.00
N VAL A 443 -13.55 2.78 6.79
CA VAL A 443 -12.62 1.67 6.53
C VAL A 443 -12.57 0.69 7.70
N LYS A 444 -12.56 1.19 8.95
CA LYS A 444 -12.60 0.35 10.15
C LYS A 444 -13.87 -0.48 10.21
N ALA A 445 -15.03 0.12 9.93
CA ALA A 445 -16.31 -0.59 9.92
C ALA A 445 -16.33 -1.71 8.86
N ASN A 446 -15.88 -1.42 7.63
CA ASN A 446 -15.79 -2.40 6.56
C ASN A 446 -14.79 -3.52 6.87
N SER A 447 -13.63 -3.18 7.44
CA SER A 447 -12.63 -4.16 7.88
C SER A 447 -13.19 -5.10 8.95
N MET A 448 -13.95 -4.58 9.92
CA MET A 448 -14.60 -5.41 10.94
C MET A 448 -15.63 -6.39 10.33
N MET A 449 -16.37 -5.97 9.30
CA MET A 449 -17.32 -6.86 8.60
C MET A 449 -16.59 -7.98 7.85
N ILE A 450 -15.49 -7.65 7.17
CA ILE A 450 -14.68 -8.64 6.44
C ILE A 450 -14.06 -9.65 7.41
N VAL A 451 -13.48 -9.19 8.52
CA VAL A 451 -12.92 -10.07 9.56
C VAL A 451 -13.99 -10.99 10.14
N LYS A 452 -15.19 -10.47 10.39
CA LYS A 452 -16.31 -11.28 10.91
C LYS A 452 -16.78 -12.34 9.91
N ALA A 453 -16.80 -12.02 8.61
CA ALA A 453 -17.14 -12.98 7.56
C ALA A 453 -16.06 -14.08 7.45
N ALA A 454 -14.78 -13.69 7.43
CA ALA A 454 -13.66 -14.63 7.35
C ALA A 454 -13.54 -15.55 8.59
N THR A 455 -13.84 -15.02 9.80
CA THR A 455 -13.87 -15.85 11.01
C THR A 455 -14.98 -16.90 10.95
N LYS A 456 -16.15 -16.54 10.42
CA LYS A 456 -17.24 -17.49 10.25
C LYS A 456 -16.91 -18.59 9.23
N GLU A 457 -16.29 -18.23 8.14
CA GLU A 457 -15.84 -19.16 7.09
C GLU A 457 -14.80 -20.14 7.66
N LEU A 458 -13.85 -19.65 8.46
CA LEU A 458 -12.85 -20.47 9.15
C LEU A 458 -13.49 -21.44 10.17
N GLU A 459 -14.52 -21.01 10.91
CA GLU A 459 -15.27 -21.88 11.82
C GLU A 459 -16.00 -23.01 11.08
N GLU A 460 -16.57 -22.72 9.91
CA GLU A 460 -17.23 -23.71 9.05
C GLU A 460 -16.22 -24.73 8.51
N GLU A 461 -15.06 -24.30 8.01
CA GLU A 461 -13.97 -25.18 7.56
C GLU A 461 -13.40 -26.03 8.69
N LEU A 462 -13.25 -25.46 9.90
CA LEU A 462 -12.78 -26.21 11.06
C LEU A 462 -13.75 -27.34 11.46
N THR A 463 -15.06 -27.10 11.40
CA THR A 463 -16.08 -28.13 11.68
C THR A 463 -16.04 -29.26 10.66
N GLU A 464 -15.78 -28.94 9.39
CA GLU A 464 -15.63 -29.92 8.31
C GLU A 464 -14.38 -30.79 8.48
N LEU A 465 -13.24 -30.15 8.85
CA LEU A 465 -11.99 -30.83 9.18
C LEU A 465 -12.17 -31.84 10.35
N VAL A 466 -12.86 -31.45 11.40
CA VAL A 466 -13.15 -32.33 12.54
C VAL A 466 -14.00 -33.53 12.11
N ALA A 467 -15.00 -33.30 11.24
CA ALA A 467 -15.83 -34.38 10.71
C ALA A 467 -15.04 -35.37 9.83
N LEU A 468 -14.14 -34.87 8.99
CA LEU A 468 -13.22 -35.68 8.17
C LEU A 468 -12.25 -36.50 9.03
N GLN A 469 -11.71 -35.91 10.09
CA GLN A 469 -10.78 -36.55 11.02
C GLN A 469 -11.46 -37.71 11.75
N LYS A 470 -12.75 -37.54 12.13
CA LYS A 470 -13.57 -38.64 12.71
C LYS A 470 -13.77 -39.75 11.71
N ARG A 471 -14.15 -39.48 10.45
CA ARG A 471 -14.31 -40.48 9.39
C ARG A 471 -13.02 -41.24 9.10
N MET A 472 -11.90 -40.56 9.14
CA MET A 472 -10.57 -41.19 9.00
C MET A 472 -10.30 -42.19 10.13
N GLY A 473 -10.56 -41.84 11.39
CA GLY A 473 -10.43 -42.73 12.52
C GLY A 473 -11.36 -43.98 12.42
N GLU A 474 -12.56 -43.80 11.92
CA GLU A 474 -13.49 -44.91 11.67
C GLU A 474 -12.97 -45.86 10.57
N THR A 475 -12.40 -45.33 9.49
CA THR A 475 -11.81 -46.15 8.41
C THR A 475 -10.54 -46.86 8.86
N GLU A 476 -9.70 -46.24 9.67
CA GLU A 476 -8.53 -46.89 10.27
C GLU A 476 -8.92 -48.08 11.17
N ASN A 477 -9.96 -47.92 11.97
CA ASN A 477 -10.48 -49.01 12.82
C ASN A 477 -11.03 -50.18 11.98
N ARG A 478 -11.73 -49.88 10.87
CA ARG A 478 -12.18 -50.90 9.91
C ARG A 478 -11.00 -51.65 9.29
N ILE A 479 -9.95 -50.96 8.89
CA ILE A 479 -8.72 -51.55 8.32
C ILE A 479 -8.04 -52.46 9.37
N LYS A 480 -7.96 -52.04 10.64
CA LYS A 480 -7.39 -52.84 11.73
C LYS A 480 -8.21 -54.13 11.94
N ALA A 481 -9.55 -54.04 11.92
CA ALA A 481 -10.43 -55.19 12.03
C ALA A 481 -10.25 -56.16 10.84
N MET A 482 -10.19 -55.66 9.61
CA MET A 482 -9.95 -56.48 8.42
C MET A 482 -8.58 -57.17 8.44
N LYS A 483 -7.52 -56.47 8.87
CA LYS A 483 -6.20 -57.09 9.06
C LYS A 483 -6.20 -58.22 10.09
N LEU A 484 -6.98 -58.07 11.16
CA LEU A 484 -7.13 -59.14 12.17
C LEU A 484 -7.86 -60.38 11.59
N VAL A 485 -8.92 -60.15 10.80
CA VAL A 485 -9.63 -61.23 10.10
C VAL A 485 -8.71 -61.90 9.09
N ALA A 486 -7.95 -61.18 8.30
CA ALA A 486 -6.97 -61.71 7.34
C ALA A 486 -5.98 -62.66 8.04
N ARG A 487 -5.38 -62.20 9.17
CA ARG A 487 -4.44 -63.04 9.95
C ARG A 487 -5.10 -64.37 10.42
N LYS A 488 -6.35 -64.28 10.93
CA LYS A 488 -7.06 -65.51 11.36
C LYS A 488 -7.34 -66.48 10.20
N VAL A 489 -7.60 -65.96 9.01
CA VAL A 489 -7.77 -66.77 7.80
C VAL A 489 -6.44 -67.39 7.39
N ASP A 490 -5.33 -66.63 7.42
CA ASP A 490 -4.00 -67.17 7.11
C ASP A 490 -3.59 -68.28 8.10
N ASP A 491 -3.87 -68.10 9.40
CA ASP A 491 -3.61 -69.10 10.44
C ASP A 491 -4.46 -70.37 10.19
N ALA A 492 -5.75 -70.27 9.83
CA ALA A 492 -6.62 -71.39 9.52
C ALA A 492 -6.17 -72.11 8.24
N ILE A 493 -5.73 -71.42 7.21
CA ILE A 493 -5.17 -72.06 6.00
C ILE A 493 -3.92 -72.83 6.37
N LYS A 494 -3.05 -72.32 7.20
CA LYS A 494 -1.81 -72.95 7.64
C LYS A 494 -2.09 -74.24 8.46
N GLU A 495 -3.11 -74.22 9.34
CA GLU A 495 -3.57 -75.36 10.08
C GLU A 495 -4.12 -76.46 9.13
N ALA A 496 -4.93 -76.09 8.12
CA ALA A 496 -5.44 -77.01 7.13
C ALA A 496 -4.32 -77.64 6.28
N GLU A 497 -3.31 -76.86 5.85
CA GLU A 497 -2.15 -77.37 5.12
C GLU A 497 -1.26 -78.28 5.98
N ASP A 498 -1.16 -78.05 7.28
CA ASP A 498 -0.44 -78.94 8.18
C ASP A 498 -1.20 -80.22 8.43
N GLN A 499 -2.56 -80.21 8.50
CA GLN A 499 -3.40 -81.39 8.55
C GLN A 499 -3.31 -82.22 7.26
N ASP A 500 -3.37 -81.61 6.10
CA ASP A 500 -3.17 -82.28 4.82
C ASP A 500 -1.80 -82.94 4.69
N ARG A 501 -0.75 -82.27 5.14
CA ARG A 501 0.62 -82.83 5.22
C ARG A 501 0.66 -84.08 6.16
N CYS A 502 -0.01 -84.02 7.27
CA CYS A 502 -0.10 -85.12 8.24
C CYS A 502 -0.82 -86.33 7.64
N TRP A 503 -1.94 -86.07 6.96
CA TRP A 503 -2.73 -87.10 6.23
C TRP A 503 -1.91 -87.73 5.11
N LEU A 504 -1.21 -87.01 4.29
CA LEU A 504 -0.35 -87.52 3.23
C LEU A 504 0.81 -88.39 3.79
N ARG A 505 1.38 -88.05 4.93
CA ARG A 505 2.37 -88.90 5.60
C ARG A 505 1.83 -90.20 6.12
N GLN A 506 0.57 -90.23 6.62
CA GLN A 506 -0.11 -91.47 7.07
C GLN A 506 -0.40 -92.37 5.92
N ILE A 507 -0.85 -91.85 4.75
CA ILE A 507 -1.09 -92.64 3.54
C ILE A 507 0.20 -93.20 2.94
N THR A 508 1.34 -92.52 3.06
CA THR A 508 2.61 -93.01 2.51
C THR A 508 3.29 -94.02 3.40
N LEU A 509 2.78 -94.25 4.60
CA LEU A 509 3.26 -95.29 5.55
C LEU A 509 2.40 -96.53 5.57
N LEU A 510 1.30 -96.64 4.80
CA LEU A 510 0.52 -97.80 4.50
C LEU A 510 0.95 -98.38 3.15
#